data_0b1c8a4ff72e35a458c7ea5126ed087d
#
_entry.id   0b1c8a4ff72e35a458c7ea5126ed087d
#
_cell.length_a   1.000
_cell.length_b   1.000
_cell.length_c   1.000
_cell.angle_alpha   90.00
_cell.angle_beta   90.00
_cell.angle_gamma   90.00
#
_symmetry.space_group_name_H-M   'P 1'
#
loop_
_entity.id
_entity.type
_entity.pdbx_description
1 polymer ?
#
loop_
_entity_poly.entity_id
_entity_poly.type
_entity_poly.pdbx_seq_one_letter_code
_entity_poly.pdbx_strand_id
1 'polypeptide(L)'
;AYIARIREYFGNELVSVDTHPGDWSDSVLRTMLINAPAIYVAWLGAGEGRTRGRLVSHWVFYVIGDMLNGREVSRPGLYQIVARLITLLDGFRAEKTSPLYFEKAVNGYTETQAGSGAVMYALYFSCEEMIDPLTDISSLDDFLRHYETFTEPEGTPEFKAHIRLPGATAAGENAGPSEE
;
A
#
# COMPACT_ATOMS: atom_id res chain seq x y z
N ALA A 1 2.77 -4.65 8.27
CA ALA A 1 3.05 -3.37 8.93
C ALA A 1 1.90 -2.94 9.86
N TYR A 2 0.65 -2.76 9.36
CA TYR A 2 -0.49 -2.22 10.15
C TYR A 2 -0.85 -3.08 11.36
N ILE A 3 -1.03 -4.39 11.18
CA ILE A 3 -1.37 -5.33 12.26
C ILE A 3 -0.30 -5.32 13.37
N ALA A 4 0.97 -5.33 13.00
CA ALA A 4 2.07 -5.28 13.97
C ALA A 4 2.03 -3.99 14.80
N ARG A 5 1.82 -2.83 14.14
CA ARG A 5 1.71 -1.54 14.83
C ARG A 5 0.51 -1.48 15.77
N ILE A 6 -0.64 -2.03 15.35
CA ILE A 6 -1.84 -2.06 16.19
C ILE A 6 -1.61 -2.96 17.42
N ARG A 7 -1.03 -4.14 17.23
CA ARG A 7 -0.70 -5.07 18.33
C ARG A 7 0.29 -4.45 19.32
N GLU A 8 1.30 -3.77 18.82
CA GLU A 8 2.29 -3.08 19.67
C GLU A 8 1.64 -1.98 20.52
N TYR A 9 0.75 -1.20 19.94
CA TYR A 9 0.12 -0.07 20.62
C TYR A 9 -0.95 -0.48 21.63
N PHE A 10 -1.84 -1.40 21.27
CA PHE A 10 -2.96 -1.81 22.12
C PHE A 10 -2.58 -2.93 23.10
N GLY A 11 -1.54 -3.71 22.79
CA GLY A 11 -1.10 -4.84 23.65
C GLY A 11 -2.25 -5.79 23.99
N ASN A 12 -2.48 -5.99 25.27
CA ASN A 12 -3.51 -6.90 25.80
C ASN A 12 -4.91 -6.28 25.91
N GLU A 13 -5.10 -5.04 25.49
CA GLU A 13 -6.44 -4.38 25.52
C GLU A 13 -7.38 -4.98 24.46
N LEU A 14 -6.83 -5.59 23.41
CA LEU A 14 -7.57 -6.28 22.35
C LEU A 14 -7.35 -7.79 22.45
N VAL A 15 -8.42 -8.55 22.28
CA VAL A 15 -8.35 -10.03 22.26
C VAL A 15 -7.75 -10.51 20.95
N SER A 16 -8.08 -9.84 19.82
CA SER A 16 -7.56 -10.20 18.52
C SER A 16 -7.27 -8.99 17.64
N VAL A 17 -6.18 -9.08 16.90
CA VAL A 17 -5.87 -8.17 15.79
C VAL A 17 -5.36 -9.02 14.64
N ASP A 18 -6.13 -9.14 13.57
CA ASP A 18 -5.81 -10.04 12.46
C ASP A 18 -6.32 -9.51 11.11
N THR A 19 -6.05 -10.26 10.05
CA THR A 19 -6.66 -10.02 8.74
C THR A 19 -8.10 -10.49 8.74
N HIS A 20 -8.98 -9.76 8.03
CA HIS A 20 -10.34 -10.21 7.80
C HIS A 20 -10.31 -11.42 6.86
N PRO A 21 -11.04 -12.52 7.15
CA PRO A 21 -11.01 -13.75 6.37
C PRO A 21 -11.60 -13.63 4.96
N GLY A 22 -12.17 -12.48 4.60
CA GLY A 22 -12.71 -12.22 3.25
C GLY A 22 -14.16 -12.68 3.07
N ASP A 23 -14.75 -13.30 4.08
CA ASP A 23 -16.13 -13.81 4.08
C ASP A 23 -16.94 -13.16 5.22
N TRP A 24 -18.21 -12.84 4.96
CA TRP A 24 -19.17 -12.29 5.92
C TRP A 24 -20.25 -13.30 6.30
N SER A 25 -19.93 -14.60 6.25
CA SER A 25 -20.87 -15.62 6.72
C SER A 25 -21.15 -15.48 8.22
N ASP A 26 -22.31 -15.96 8.65
CA ASP A 26 -22.73 -15.94 10.06
C ASP A 26 -21.70 -16.61 10.98
N SER A 27 -21.03 -17.66 10.51
CA SER A 27 -20.00 -18.37 11.26
C SER A 27 -18.76 -17.50 11.49
N VAL A 28 -18.33 -16.78 10.48
CA VAL A 28 -17.19 -15.85 10.57
C VAL A 28 -17.54 -14.68 11.50
N LEU A 29 -18.70 -14.07 11.32
CA LEU A 29 -19.17 -13.01 12.22
C LEU A 29 -19.23 -13.47 13.67
N ARG A 30 -19.76 -14.64 13.97
CA ARG A 30 -19.79 -15.18 15.33
C ARG A 30 -18.39 -15.37 15.91
N THR A 31 -17.44 -15.88 15.12
CA THR A 31 -16.05 -16.04 15.56
C THR A 31 -15.40 -14.70 15.84
N MET A 32 -15.64 -13.70 15.00
CA MET A 32 -15.14 -12.34 15.21
C MET A 32 -15.71 -11.70 16.49
N LEU A 33 -17.01 -11.93 16.76
CA LEU A 33 -17.71 -11.40 17.94
C LEU A 33 -17.24 -12.07 19.25
N ILE A 34 -16.95 -13.36 19.23
CA ILE A 34 -16.40 -14.08 20.41
C ILE A 34 -15.03 -13.53 20.81
N ASN A 35 -14.27 -13.05 19.85
CA ASN A 35 -12.95 -12.47 20.05
C ASN A 35 -12.97 -10.95 20.33
N ALA A 36 -14.12 -10.36 20.65
CA ALA A 36 -14.22 -8.94 20.98
C ALA A 36 -13.59 -8.61 22.36
N PRO A 37 -12.96 -7.44 22.54
CA PRO A 37 -12.71 -6.42 21.53
C PRO A 37 -11.61 -6.82 20.55
N ALA A 38 -11.87 -6.61 19.25
CA ALA A 38 -10.98 -7.06 18.17
C ALA A 38 -10.89 -6.04 17.03
N ILE A 39 -9.80 -6.11 16.27
CA ILE A 39 -9.60 -5.35 15.04
C ILE A 39 -9.24 -6.30 13.90
N TYR A 40 -10.00 -6.24 12.81
CA TYR A 40 -9.72 -7.00 11.59
C TYR A 40 -9.42 -6.07 10.43
N VAL A 41 -8.32 -6.34 9.73
CA VAL A 41 -7.83 -5.51 8.64
C VAL A 41 -8.13 -6.17 7.31
N ALA A 42 -8.70 -5.43 6.37
CA ALA A 42 -8.90 -5.90 5.00
C ALA A 42 -8.42 -4.86 3.99
N TRP A 43 -7.84 -5.36 2.90
CA TRP A 43 -7.56 -4.57 1.72
C TRP A 43 -8.79 -4.61 0.79
N LEU A 44 -9.28 -3.44 0.41
CA LEU A 44 -10.47 -3.31 -0.44
C LEU A 44 -10.14 -3.26 -1.93
N GLY A 45 -8.86 -3.28 -2.26
CA GLY A 45 -8.38 -3.12 -3.62
C GLY A 45 -7.66 -1.80 -3.83
N ALA A 46 -7.22 -1.61 -5.07
CA ALA A 46 -6.52 -0.41 -5.46
C ALA A 46 -7.05 0.16 -6.77
N GLY A 47 -6.97 1.47 -6.90
CA GLY A 47 -7.23 2.22 -8.12
C GLY A 47 -5.97 2.84 -8.69
N GLU A 48 -6.12 3.54 -9.82
CA GLU A 48 -5.03 4.27 -10.46
C GLU A 48 -4.52 5.41 -9.57
N GLY A 49 -3.20 5.49 -9.41
CA GLY A 49 -2.54 6.59 -8.70
C GLY A 49 -2.37 7.83 -9.58
N ARG A 50 -1.91 8.92 -9.00
CA ARG A 50 -1.70 10.19 -9.71
C ARG A 50 -0.63 10.13 -10.78
N THR A 51 0.31 9.21 -10.67
CA THR A 51 1.42 9.02 -11.60
C THR A 51 1.56 7.56 -11.96
N ARG A 52 2.06 7.28 -13.18
CA ARG A 52 2.35 5.92 -13.63
C ARG A 52 3.29 5.20 -12.64
N GLY A 53 2.99 3.94 -12.34
CA GLY A 53 3.74 3.16 -11.36
C GLY A 53 3.31 3.36 -9.90
N ARG A 54 2.21 4.09 -9.68
CA ARG A 54 1.58 4.22 -8.35
C ARG A 54 0.13 3.76 -8.39
N LEU A 55 -0.31 3.18 -7.28
CA LEU A 55 -1.70 2.82 -7.03
C LEU A 55 -2.20 3.56 -5.80
N VAL A 56 -3.49 3.84 -5.76
CA VAL A 56 -4.17 4.25 -4.53
C VAL A 56 -4.83 3.02 -3.93
N SER A 57 -4.25 2.49 -2.86
CA SER A 57 -4.78 1.35 -2.10
C SER A 57 -5.79 1.81 -1.05
N HIS A 58 -6.90 1.09 -0.97
CA HIS A 58 -7.95 1.32 0.02
C HIS A 58 -7.96 0.19 1.04
N TRP A 59 -7.99 0.58 2.31
CA TRP A 59 -7.96 -0.30 3.47
C TRP A 59 -9.17 -0.06 4.35
N VAL A 60 -9.67 -1.13 4.96
CA VAL A 60 -10.68 -1.02 6.01
C VAL A 60 -10.23 -1.75 7.27
N PHE A 61 -10.49 -1.12 8.41
CA PHE A 61 -10.23 -1.67 9.74
C PHE A 61 -11.57 -1.82 10.43
N TYR A 62 -12.00 -3.06 10.63
CA TYR A 62 -13.22 -3.40 11.35
C TYR A 62 -12.91 -3.47 12.84
N VAL A 63 -13.47 -2.57 13.62
CA VAL A 63 -13.33 -2.54 15.07
C VAL A 63 -14.59 -3.13 15.67
N ILE A 64 -14.47 -4.21 16.41
CA ILE A 64 -15.57 -4.95 17.00
C ILE A 64 -15.46 -4.90 18.52
N GLY A 65 -16.56 -4.59 19.18
CA GLY A 65 -16.65 -4.55 20.63
C GLY A 65 -18.04 -4.91 21.13
N ASP A 66 -18.11 -5.30 22.39
CA ASP A 66 -19.34 -5.62 23.10
C ASP A 66 -19.95 -4.43 23.83
N MET A 67 -19.21 -3.34 23.94
CA MET A 67 -19.64 -2.12 24.64
C MET A 67 -19.19 -0.86 23.90
N LEU A 68 -20.12 0.09 23.77
CA LEU A 68 -19.83 1.41 23.19
C LEU A 68 -18.95 2.25 24.11
N ASN A 69 -19.25 2.22 25.42
CA ASN A 69 -18.52 2.95 26.46
C ASN A 69 -17.87 1.94 27.41
N GLY A 70 -16.56 2.07 27.65
CA GLY A 70 -15.86 1.21 28.60
C GLY A 70 -16.43 1.33 30.01
N ARG A 71 -16.51 0.21 30.71
CA ARG A 71 -16.95 0.15 32.10
C ARG A 71 -15.79 0.26 33.08
N GLU A 72 -14.60 -0.11 32.65
CA GLU A 72 -13.40 -0.13 33.48
C GLU A 72 -12.20 0.40 32.67
N VAL A 73 -11.18 0.88 33.39
CA VAL A 73 -9.93 1.36 32.77
C VAL A 73 -9.22 0.25 31.98
N SER A 74 -9.41 -1.01 32.38
CA SER A 74 -8.84 -2.20 31.74
C SER A 74 -9.57 -2.67 30.47
N ARG A 75 -10.78 -2.15 30.21
CA ARG A 75 -11.61 -2.49 29.05
C ARG A 75 -12.08 -1.22 28.37
N PRO A 76 -11.32 -0.68 27.40
CA PRO A 76 -11.70 0.51 26.69
C PRO A 76 -13.00 0.26 25.90
N GLY A 77 -13.89 1.23 25.90
CA GLY A 77 -15.08 1.20 25.08
C GLY A 77 -14.73 1.32 23.60
N LEU A 78 -15.64 0.88 22.76
CA LEU A 78 -15.43 0.86 21.31
C LEU A 78 -15.07 2.24 20.74
N TYR A 79 -15.70 3.30 21.23
CA TYR A 79 -15.38 4.68 20.83
C TYR A 79 -13.94 5.09 21.15
N GLN A 80 -13.42 4.65 22.28
CA GLN A 80 -12.02 4.93 22.66
C GLN A 80 -11.06 4.17 21.74
N ILE A 81 -11.37 2.91 21.42
CA ILE A 81 -10.56 2.11 20.48
C ILE A 81 -10.57 2.78 19.10
N VAL A 82 -11.75 3.16 18.60
CA VAL A 82 -11.89 3.84 17.30
C VAL A 82 -11.07 5.13 17.24
N ALA A 83 -11.21 6.02 18.23
CA ALA A 83 -10.50 7.30 18.28
C ALA A 83 -8.98 7.11 18.32
N ARG A 84 -8.51 6.18 19.17
CA ARG A 84 -7.07 5.84 19.30
C ARG A 84 -6.53 5.21 18.02
N LEU A 85 -7.32 4.32 17.36
CA LEU A 85 -6.91 3.68 16.11
C LEU A 85 -6.78 4.69 14.97
N ILE A 86 -7.71 5.65 14.86
CA ILE A 86 -7.60 6.72 13.88
C ILE A 86 -6.31 7.52 14.13
N THR A 87 -6.07 7.95 15.36
CA THR A 87 -4.84 8.71 15.70
C THR A 87 -3.56 7.90 15.46
N LEU A 88 -3.60 6.57 15.67
CA LEU A 88 -2.45 5.69 15.49
C LEU A 88 -2.07 5.50 14.03
N LEU A 89 -3.09 5.43 13.15
CA LEU A 89 -2.93 5.07 11.75
C LEU A 89 -2.89 6.25 10.80
N ASP A 90 -3.60 7.34 11.10
CA ASP A 90 -3.55 8.53 10.25
C ASP A 90 -2.15 9.12 10.23
N GLY A 91 -1.61 9.32 9.04
CA GLY A 91 -0.22 9.73 8.84
C GLY A 91 0.82 8.62 9.00
N PHE A 92 0.45 7.40 9.41
CA PHE A 92 1.41 6.29 9.49
C PHE A 92 1.83 5.84 8.08
N ARG A 93 3.14 5.65 7.90
CA ARG A 93 3.73 5.20 6.64
C ARG A 93 4.26 3.78 6.78
N ALA A 94 3.74 2.87 5.98
CA ALA A 94 4.35 1.55 5.78
C ALA A 94 5.48 1.63 4.74
N GLU A 95 6.25 0.56 4.58
CA GLU A 95 7.29 0.48 3.56
C GLU A 95 6.67 0.63 2.16
N LYS A 96 7.30 1.45 1.31
CA LYS A 96 6.88 1.73 -0.08
C LYS A 96 5.49 2.37 -0.24
N THR A 97 4.91 2.91 0.84
CA THR A 97 3.64 3.61 0.79
C THR A 97 3.78 5.10 1.12
N SER A 98 2.82 5.90 0.67
CA SER A 98 2.58 7.22 1.28
C SER A 98 2.05 7.06 2.71
N PRO A 99 1.97 8.13 3.51
CA PRO A 99 1.21 8.08 4.74
C PRO A 99 -0.22 7.61 4.50
N LEU A 100 -0.76 6.82 5.43
CA LEU A 100 -2.18 6.51 5.46
C LEU A 100 -2.98 7.79 5.68
N TYR A 101 -4.07 7.93 4.96
CA TYR A 101 -5.01 9.01 5.07
C TYR A 101 -6.36 8.46 5.54
N PHE A 102 -6.86 8.98 6.67
CA PHE A 102 -8.17 8.63 7.18
C PHE A 102 -9.27 9.23 6.29
N GLU A 103 -10.21 8.42 5.82
CA GLU A 103 -11.31 8.85 4.96
C GLU A 103 -12.61 9.01 5.75
N LYS A 104 -13.02 7.96 6.45
CA LYS A 104 -14.28 7.94 7.21
C LYS A 104 -14.35 6.78 8.19
N ALA A 105 -15.20 6.93 9.20
CA ALA A 105 -15.65 5.85 10.05
C ALA A 105 -17.16 5.67 9.90
N VAL A 106 -17.60 4.43 9.74
CA VAL A 106 -19.00 4.09 9.54
C VAL A 106 -19.42 3.06 10.59
N ASN A 107 -20.58 3.26 11.20
CA ASN A 107 -21.18 2.25 12.06
C ASN A 107 -21.65 1.10 11.17
N GLY A 108 -21.07 -0.09 11.37
CA GLY A 108 -21.39 -1.31 10.64
C GLY A 108 -22.50 -2.15 11.27
N TYR A 109 -23.31 -1.57 12.15
CA TYR A 109 -24.40 -2.27 12.80
C TYR A 109 -25.43 -2.73 11.77
N THR A 110 -25.73 -4.02 11.78
CA THR A 110 -26.82 -4.61 10.98
C THR A 110 -27.90 -5.19 11.90
N GLU A 111 -29.14 -5.20 11.45
CA GLU A 111 -30.28 -5.76 12.21
C GLU A 111 -30.04 -7.21 12.63
N THR A 112 -29.31 -7.98 11.82
CA THR A 112 -28.93 -9.37 12.12
C THR A 112 -28.03 -9.48 13.36
N GLN A 113 -27.33 -8.41 13.72
CA GLN A 113 -26.45 -8.35 14.90
C GLN A 113 -27.16 -7.82 16.13
N ALA A 114 -28.40 -7.34 15.98
CA ALA A 114 -29.20 -6.75 17.06
C ALA A 114 -29.38 -7.66 18.28
N GLY A 115 -29.31 -8.97 18.10
CA GLY A 115 -29.44 -9.97 19.17
C GLY A 115 -28.14 -10.32 19.89
N SER A 116 -26.96 -9.94 19.35
CA SER A 116 -25.64 -10.35 19.87
C SER A 116 -25.05 -9.36 20.87
N GLY A 117 -25.59 -8.13 20.97
CA GLY A 117 -25.04 -7.06 21.81
C GLY A 117 -23.71 -6.47 21.31
N ALA A 118 -23.20 -6.94 20.18
CA ALA A 118 -21.94 -6.49 19.62
C ALA A 118 -22.12 -5.30 18.69
N VAL A 119 -21.17 -4.40 18.70
CA VAL A 119 -21.12 -3.21 17.85
C VAL A 119 -19.86 -3.25 17.00
N MET A 120 -19.99 -2.85 15.75
CA MET A 120 -18.88 -2.81 14.79
C MET A 120 -18.76 -1.43 14.16
N TYR A 121 -17.52 -0.95 14.03
CA TYR A 121 -17.18 0.21 13.21
C TYR A 121 -16.23 -0.18 12.11
N ALA A 122 -16.48 0.32 10.89
CA ALA A 122 -15.57 0.20 9.75
C ALA A 122 -14.87 1.55 9.55
N LEU A 123 -13.54 1.54 9.65
CA LEU A 123 -12.68 2.71 9.45
C LEU A 123 -11.98 2.56 8.11
N TYR A 124 -12.19 3.51 7.22
CA TYR A 124 -11.64 3.52 5.87
C TYR A 124 -10.43 4.43 5.79
N PHE A 125 -9.39 3.91 5.15
CA PHE A 125 -8.13 4.62 4.91
C PHE A 125 -7.66 4.37 3.48
N SER A 126 -6.89 5.32 2.96
CA SER A 126 -6.19 5.16 1.69
C SER A 126 -4.72 5.54 1.80
N CYS A 127 -3.90 5.00 0.91
CA CYS A 127 -2.51 5.42 0.71
C CYS A 127 -2.09 5.18 -0.74
N GLU A 128 -1.11 5.93 -1.21
CA GLU A 128 -0.46 5.62 -2.47
C GLU A 128 0.63 4.56 -2.22
N GLU A 129 0.66 3.54 -3.07
CA GLU A 129 1.67 2.48 -3.08
C GLU A 129 2.49 2.56 -4.36
N MET A 130 3.78 2.31 -4.25
CA MET A 130 4.66 2.21 -5.40
C MET A 130 4.66 0.77 -5.91
N ILE A 131 4.41 0.61 -7.22
CA ILE A 131 4.55 -0.68 -7.88
C ILE A 131 5.99 -0.80 -8.34
N ASP A 132 6.69 -1.80 -7.81
CA ASP A 132 8.01 -2.14 -8.35
C ASP A 132 7.83 -2.79 -9.72
N PRO A 133 8.56 -2.37 -10.74
CA PRO A 133 8.55 -3.06 -12.02
C PRO A 133 9.06 -4.50 -11.83
N LEU A 134 8.39 -5.46 -12.45
CA LEU A 134 8.82 -6.87 -12.41
C LEU A 134 10.16 -7.09 -13.11
N THR A 135 10.52 -6.19 -14.03
CA THR A 135 11.80 -6.23 -14.73
C THR A 135 12.82 -5.45 -13.93
N ASP A 136 13.89 -6.10 -13.52
CA ASP A 136 15.06 -5.45 -12.95
C ASP A 136 15.77 -4.67 -14.05
N ILE A 137 15.47 -3.38 -14.15
CA ILE A 137 16.09 -2.47 -15.11
C ILE A 137 17.55 -2.17 -14.75
N SER A 138 18.00 -2.50 -13.53
CA SER A 138 19.40 -2.33 -13.13
C SER A 138 20.34 -3.31 -13.84
N SER A 139 19.79 -4.40 -14.36
CA SER A 139 20.50 -5.39 -15.17
C SER A 139 20.54 -5.08 -16.66
N LEU A 140 19.81 -4.06 -17.12
CA LEU A 140 19.87 -3.61 -18.50
C LEU A 140 21.12 -2.75 -18.70
N ASP A 141 21.83 -3.02 -19.80
CA ASP A 141 22.96 -2.18 -20.20
C ASP A 141 22.51 -0.74 -20.36
N ASP A 142 23.22 0.19 -19.75
CA ASP A 142 22.96 1.61 -19.93
C ASP A 142 23.15 1.97 -21.41
N PHE A 143 22.13 2.60 -22.00
CA PHE A 143 22.23 3.14 -23.34
C PHE A 143 23.15 4.39 -23.32
N LEU A 144 24.46 4.11 -23.29
CA LEU A 144 25.48 5.17 -23.14
C LEU A 144 25.86 5.84 -24.45
N ARG A 145 25.62 5.18 -25.58
CA ARG A 145 26.02 5.68 -26.90
C ARG A 145 24.96 5.38 -27.96
N HIS A 146 24.67 6.36 -28.77
CA HIS A 146 23.79 6.21 -29.92
C HIS A 146 24.58 6.68 -31.15
N TYR A 147 24.64 5.80 -32.16
CA TYR A 147 25.21 6.09 -33.46
C TYR A 147 24.11 6.09 -34.49
N GLU A 148 23.93 7.17 -35.20
CA GLU A 148 22.97 7.27 -36.26
C GLU A 148 23.68 7.80 -37.52
N THR A 149 23.54 7.07 -38.61
CA THR A 149 24.08 7.46 -39.91
C THR A 149 22.93 7.63 -40.86
N PHE A 150 22.71 8.83 -41.32
CA PHE A 150 21.74 9.12 -42.36
C PHE A 150 22.46 9.09 -43.69
N THR A 151 22.07 8.17 -44.57
CA THR A 151 22.56 8.09 -45.95
C THR A 151 21.48 8.62 -46.87
N GLU A 152 21.72 9.77 -47.47
CA GLU A 152 20.81 10.34 -48.47
C GLU A 152 21.19 9.88 -49.89
N PRO A 153 20.24 9.92 -50.83
CA PRO A 153 20.51 9.57 -52.24
C PRO A 153 21.62 10.45 -52.81
N GLU A 154 22.35 9.88 -53.78
CA GLU A 154 23.54 10.44 -54.43
C GLU A 154 23.69 11.97 -54.47
N GLY A 155 24.77 12.46 -53.80
CA GLY A 155 25.25 13.85 -53.93
C GLY A 155 25.06 14.73 -52.70
N THR A 156 24.43 14.25 -51.64
CA THR A 156 24.29 14.99 -50.38
C THR A 156 25.33 14.57 -49.34
N PRO A 157 25.81 15.50 -48.49
CA PRO A 157 26.79 15.12 -47.46
C PRO A 157 26.14 14.21 -46.42
N GLU A 158 26.82 13.12 -46.08
CA GLU A 158 26.42 12.20 -45.02
C GLU A 158 26.39 12.95 -43.67
N PHE A 159 25.28 12.87 -42.97
CA PHE A 159 25.16 13.39 -41.61
C PHE A 159 25.34 12.22 -40.62
N LYS A 160 26.35 12.35 -39.74
CA LYS A 160 26.62 11.36 -38.67
C LYS A 160 26.38 12.02 -37.33
N ALA A 161 25.45 11.49 -36.57
CA ALA A 161 25.20 11.94 -35.19
C ALA A 161 25.79 10.93 -34.21
N HIS A 162 26.55 11.44 -33.26
CA HIS A 162 27.10 10.68 -32.14
C HIS A 162 26.64 11.31 -30.83
N ILE A 163 25.71 10.68 -30.12
CA ILE A 163 25.22 11.13 -28.83
C ILE A 163 25.91 10.34 -27.73
N ARG A 164 26.59 11.04 -26.82
CA ARG A 164 27.24 10.46 -25.65
C ARG A 164 26.57 10.99 -24.40
N LEU A 165 26.08 10.08 -23.57
CA LEU A 165 25.47 10.45 -22.30
C LEU A 165 26.55 10.73 -21.23
N PRO A 166 26.28 11.62 -20.26
CA PRO A 166 27.18 11.85 -19.12
C PRO A 166 27.43 10.55 -18.36
N GLY A 167 28.68 10.23 -18.08
CA GLY A 167 29.06 9.00 -17.37
C GLY A 167 29.60 7.86 -18.26
N ALA A 168 29.50 7.97 -19.57
CA ALA A 168 30.14 7.01 -20.46
C ALA A 168 31.67 7.17 -20.41
N THR A 169 32.38 6.21 -19.81
CA THR A 169 33.86 6.18 -19.78
C THR A 169 34.42 5.88 -21.16
N ALA A 170 35.64 6.43 -21.44
CA ALA A 170 36.34 6.29 -22.72
C ALA A 170 36.95 4.89 -22.96
N ALA A 171 36.40 3.83 -22.31
CA ALA A 171 36.87 2.47 -22.53
C ALA A 171 36.35 1.94 -23.87
N GLY A 172 37.20 1.96 -24.90
CA GLY A 172 36.90 1.36 -26.21
C GLY A 172 37.28 2.17 -27.44
N GLU A 173 38.17 3.13 -27.32
CA GLU A 173 38.77 3.82 -28.46
C GLU A 173 39.97 3.02 -29.01
N ASN A 174 39.70 1.78 -29.49
CA ASN A 174 40.66 1.07 -30.33
C ASN A 174 39.95 -0.11 -31.05
N ALA A 175 39.26 0.20 -32.12
CA ALA A 175 39.07 -0.69 -33.27
C ALA A 175 38.51 0.15 -34.43
N GLY A 176 39.35 0.98 -35.02
CA GLY A 176 39.09 1.44 -36.39
C GLY A 176 39.17 0.24 -37.32
N PRO A 177 38.29 0.14 -38.33
CA PRO A 177 38.47 -0.85 -39.36
C PRO A 177 39.76 -0.53 -40.12
N SER A 178 40.71 -1.47 -40.14
CA SER A 178 41.82 -1.51 -41.07
C SER A 178 41.25 -1.59 -42.48
N GLU A 179 41.58 -0.56 -43.26
CA GLU A 179 41.39 -0.58 -44.72
C GLU A 179 42.32 -1.67 -45.33
N GLU A 180 41.71 -2.61 -46.04
CA GLU A 180 42.27 -3.27 -47.24
C GLU A 180 41.23 -3.21 -48.36
#